data_7e16f9f9691da9667090d3d05be5a6cc
#
_entry.id   7e16f9f9691da9667090d3d05be5a6cc
#
_cell.length_a   1.000
_cell.length_b   1.000
_cell.length_c   1.000
_cell.angle_alpha   90.00
_cell.angle_beta   90.00
_cell.angle_gamma   90.00
#
_symmetry.space_group_name_H-M   'P 1'
#
loop_
_entity.id
_entity.type
_entity.pdbx_description
1 polymer ?
#
loop_
_entity_poly.entity_id
_entity_poly.type
_entity_poly.pdbx_seq_one_letter_code
_entity_poly.pdbx_strand_id
1 'polypeptide(L)'
;MKNNVVILGKESQEEMAAILAMAFRHDPAFVRLFKSTDIGRDTHYRRFMSTWVENSLSEGHTLLGVNIAGRLVGVAGLAGLDGSTVRWSLREILPAMLKIVLGLHIGVGVRMLRATARPQSVPTGACELSMLAVSPKFQGMGVARDLLDSVHDLITRDSATPGIYLYTTALASLRFYEHRGYVMLTQTKAAGVDIYHLFRAVAENKNI
;
A
#
# COMPACT_ATOMS: atom_id res chain seq x y z
N MET A 1 6.44 -23.62 5.07
CA MET A 1 5.36 -23.36 6.05
C MET A 1 4.70 -22.05 5.67
N LYS A 2 3.36 -21.94 5.70
CA LYS A 2 2.64 -20.68 5.47
C LYS A 2 2.71 -19.87 6.78
N ASN A 3 3.10 -18.60 6.69
CA ASN A 3 3.10 -17.72 7.86
C ASN A 3 1.66 -17.44 8.31
N ASN A 4 1.46 -17.28 9.62
CA ASN A 4 0.14 -16.91 10.14
C ASN A 4 -0.09 -15.41 9.91
N VAL A 5 -1.13 -15.08 9.13
CA VAL A 5 -1.54 -13.72 8.85
C VAL A 5 -2.70 -13.35 9.78
N VAL A 6 -2.59 -12.21 10.44
CA VAL A 6 -3.57 -11.69 11.39
C VAL A 6 -4.06 -10.30 10.96
N ILE A 7 -5.28 -9.94 11.38
CA ILE A 7 -5.79 -8.57 11.25
C ILE A 7 -5.14 -7.73 12.35
N LEU A 8 -4.65 -6.55 11.97
CA LEU A 8 -3.98 -5.62 12.85
C LEU A 8 -4.93 -4.48 13.25
N GLY A 9 -4.89 -4.11 14.52
CA GLY A 9 -5.60 -2.99 15.08
C GLY A 9 -4.70 -1.84 15.48
N LYS A 10 -5.28 -0.90 16.23
CA LYS A 10 -4.59 0.32 16.68
C LYS A 10 -3.39 0.04 17.59
N GLU A 11 -3.41 -1.07 18.32
CA GLU A 11 -2.32 -1.51 19.19
C GLU A 11 -1.00 -1.77 18.44
N SER A 12 -1.09 -2.10 17.15
CA SER A 12 0.07 -2.37 16.28
C SER A 12 0.52 -1.15 15.46
N GLN A 13 -0.07 0.03 15.67
CA GLN A 13 0.15 1.23 14.83
C GLN A 13 1.63 1.63 14.72
N GLU A 14 2.35 1.65 15.84
CA GLU A 14 3.77 2.05 15.85
C GLU A 14 4.67 1.03 15.13
N GLU A 15 4.41 -0.26 15.32
CA GLU A 15 5.15 -1.33 14.64
C GLU A 15 4.89 -1.30 13.13
N MET A 16 3.64 -1.13 12.72
CA MET A 16 3.26 -0.97 11.31
C MET A 16 4.00 0.20 10.68
N ALA A 17 3.94 1.39 11.30
CA ALA A 17 4.60 2.58 10.79
C ALA A 17 6.12 2.40 10.68
N ALA A 18 6.75 1.72 11.63
CA ALA A 18 8.18 1.42 11.59
C ALA A 18 8.56 0.49 10.42
N ILE A 19 7.78 -0.57 10.18
CA ILE A 19 8.01 -1.50 9.06
C ILE A 19 7.84 -0.78 7.73
N LEU A 20 6.75 -0.02 7.57
CA LEU A 20 6.49 0.76 6.36
C LEU A 20 7.63 1.75 6.08
N ALA A 21 8.06 2.50 7.08
CA ALA A 21 9.15 3.46 6.93
C ALA A 21 10.47 2.80 6.50
N MET A 22 10.79 1.63 7.07
CA MET A 22 11.98 0.87 6.68
C MET A 22 11.88 0.30 5.27
N ALA A 23 10.73 -0.27 4.91
CA ALA A 23 10.53 -0.93 3.63
C ALA A 23 10.55 0.07 2.47
N PHE A 24 9.94 1.24 2.65
CA PHE A 24 9.85 2.28 1.61
C PHE A 24 11.00 3.30 1.64
N ARG A 25 12.01 3.13 2.50
CA ARG A 25 13.14 4.05 2.62
C ARG A 25 13.84 4.35 1.30
N HIS A 26 13.93 3.35 0.43
CA HIS A 26 14.60 3.43 -0.88
C HIS A 26 13.62 3.40 -2.06
N ASP A 27 12.32 3.50 -1.79
CA ASP A 27 11.32 3.57 -2.85
C ASP A 27 11.52 4.84 -3.68
N PRO A 28 11.54 4.75 -5.03
CA PRO A 28 11.81 5.89 -5.90
C PRO A 28 10.86 7.06 -5.71
N ALA A 29 9.56 6.81 -5.46
CA ALA A 29 8.58 7.85 -5.23
C ALA A 29 8.83 8.58 -3.91
N PHE A 30 9.08 7.84 -2.83
CA PHE A 30 9.34 8.43 -1.51
C PHE A 30 10.67 9.20 -1.48
N VAL A 31 11.72 8.67 -2.13
CA VAL A 31 13.00 9.39 -2.26
C VAL A 31 12.82 10.75 -2.97
N ARG A 32 11.95 10.82 -3.98
CA ARG A 32 11.66 12.08 -4.69
C ARG A 32 10.73 13.01 -3.93
N LEU A 33 9.84 12.44 -3.10
CA LEU A 33 8.84 13.21 -2.35
C LEU A 33 9.47 13.98 -1.19
N PHE A 34 10.42 13.37 -0.47
CA PHE A 34 11.02 13.95 0.74
C PHE A 34 12.30 14.73 0.44
N LYS A 35 12.40 15.96 1.00
CA LYS A 35 13.52 16.91 0.79
C LYS A 35 14.74 16.65 1.66
N SER A 36 14.58 15.89 2.74
CA SER A 36 15.57 15.84 3.82
C SER A 36 16.81 15.02 3.49
N THR A 37 17.93 15.40 4.11
CA THR A 37 19.14 14.59 4.24
C THR A 37 18.83 13.27 4.97
N ASP A 38 19.71 12.28 4.93
CA ASP A 38 19.44 10.93 5.43
C ASP A 38 18.90 10.87 6.87
N ILE A 39 19.44 11.69 7.79
CA ILE A 39 19.05 11.70 9.22
C ILE A 39 17.63 12.27 9.42
N GLY A 40 17.28 13.35 8.73
CA GLY A 40 15.94 13.96 8.82
C GLY A 40 14.88 13.14 8.08
N ARG A 41 15.27 12.41 7.02
CA ARG A 41 14.38 11.59 6.20
C ARG A 41 13.68 10.50 7.01
N ASP A 42 14.39 9.80 7.88
CA ASP A 42 13.80 8.71 8.69
C ASP A 42 12.68 9.21 9.60
N THR A 43 12.85 10.40 10.21
CA THR A 43 11.82 11.01 11.04
C THR A 43 10.59 11.40 10.21
N HIS A 44 10.79 11.97 9.01
CA HIS A 44 9.70 12.35 8.11
C HIS A 44 8.96 11.12 7.58
N TYR A 45 9.69 10.05 7.22
CA TYR A 45 9.09 8.80 6.80
C TYR A 45 8.25 8.16 7.90
N ARG A 46 8.76 8.08 9.12
CA ARG A 46 8.02 7.51 10.25
C ARG A 46 6.74 8.29 10.53
N ARG A 47 6.81 9.63 10.53
CA ARG A 47 5.63 10.49 10.70
C ARG A 47 4.60 10.27 9.59
N PHE A 48 5.04 10.24 8.33
CA PHE A 48 4.17 10.00 7.19
C PHE A 48 3.49 8.62 7.31
N MET A 49 4.25 7.57 7.59
CA MET A 49 3.71 6.22 7.73
C MET A 49 2.80 6.09 8.95
N SER A 50 3.12 6.75 10.08
CA SER A 50 2.23 6.79 11.25
C SER A 50 0.89 7.44 10.92
N THR A 51 0.91 8.58 10.23
CA THR A 51 -0.32 9.25 9.77
C THR A 51 -1.09 8.38 8.76
N TRP A 52 -0.38 7.71 7.85
CA TRP A 52 -1.03 6.79 6.91
C TRP A 52 -1.73 5.64 7.62
N VAL A 53 -1.09 5.00 8.61
CA VAL A 53 -1.69 3.92 9.40
C VAL A 53 -2.90 4.43 10.18
N GLU A 54 -2.79 5.59 10.84
CA GLU A 54 -3.86 6.21 11.60
C GLU A 54 -5.09 6.49 10.72
N ASN A 55 -4.89 7.11 9.56
CA ASN A 55 -5.97 7.38 8.62
C ASN A 55 -6.59 6.08 8.09
N SER A 56 -5.76 5.09 7.73
CA SER A 56 -6.26 3.80 7.24
C SER A 56 -7.16 3.10 8.27
N LEU A 57 -6.77 3.12 9.54
CA LEU A 57 -7.59 2.57 10.63
C LEU A 57 -8.88 3.36 10.83
N SER A 58 -8.83 4.70 10.73
CA SER A 58 -10.01 5.56 10.90
C SER A 58 -11.01 5.42 9.76
N GLU A 59 -10.54 5.13 8.56
CA GLU A 59 -11.35 4.90 7.36
C GLU A 59 -11.86 3.45 7.23
N GLY A 60 -11.56 2.59 8.22
CA GLY A 60 -12.00 1.20 8.22
C GLY A 60 -11.25 0.29 7.25
N HIS A 61 -10.04 0.67 6.82
CA HIS A 61 -9.23 -0.21 5.98
C HIS A 61 -8.85 -1.49 6.74
N THR A 62 -8.82 -2.61 6.04
CA THR A 62 -8.31 -3.86 6.60
C THR A 62 -6.79 -3.89 6.55
N LEU A 63 -6.15 -3.88 7.72
CA LEU A 63 -4.71 -4.00 7.85
C LEU A 63 -4.35 -5.43 8.28
N LEU A 64 -3.48 -6.08 7.53
CA LEU A 64 -3.01 -7.43 7.75
C LEU A 64 -1.55 -7.43 8.16
N GLY A 65 -1.16 -8.36 9.01
CA GLY A 65 0.22 -8.52 9.44
C GLY A 65 0.68 -9.96 9.54
N VAL A 66 1.99 -10.15 9.41
CA VAL A 66 2.67 -11.42 9.70
C VAL A 66 3.57 -11.23 10.91
N ASN A 67 3.40 -12.10 11.90
CA ASN A 67 4.25 -12.17 13.07
C ASN A 67 5.18 -13.39 12.99
N ILE A 68 6.48 -13.17 13.22
CA ILE A 68 7.49 -14.24 13.37
C ILE A 68 8.19 -14.05 14.72
N ALA A 69 8.18 -15.09 15.54
CA ALA A 69 8.74 -15.06 16.89
C ALA A 69 8.26 -13.85 17.74
N GLY A 70 6.95 -13.55 17.67
CA GLY A 70 6.31 -12.47 18.43
C GLY A 70 6.60 -11.05 17.92
N ARG A 71 7.22 -10.91 16.74
CA ARG A 71 7.51 -9.61 16.11
C ARG A 71 6.74 -9.46 14.81
N LEU A 72 6.14 -8.31 14.60
CA LEU A 72 5.56 -7.95 13.32
C LEU A 72 6.68 -7.78 12.29
N VAL A 73 6.58 -8.49 11.15
CA VAL A 73 7.62 -8.50 10.11
C VAL A 73 7.12 -8.11 8.73
N GLY A 74 5.82 -8.08 8.53
CA GLY A 74 5.20 -7.67 7.28
C GLY A 74 3.81 -7.11 7.49
N VAL A 75 3.41 -6.19 6.62
CA VAL A 75 2.13 -5.47 6.68
C VAL A 75 1.54 -5.36 5.28
N ALA A 76 0.22 -5.54 5.16
CA ALA A 76 -0.54 -5.21 3.97
C ALA A 76 -1.76 -4.36 4.36
N GLY A 77 -2.08 -3.35 3.54
CA GLY A 77 -3.26 -2.50 3.72
C GLY A 77 -4.21 -2.66 2.54
N LEU A 78 -5.46 -2.99 2.82
CA LEU A 78 -6.53 -3.19 1.86
C LEU A 78 -7.66 -2.20 2.14
N ALA A 79 -8.00 -1.40 1.13
CA ALA A 79 -9.08 -0.43 1.19
C ALA A 79 -10.24 -0.85 0.30
N GLY A 80 -11.46 -0.48 0.68
CA GLY A 80 -12.66 -0.69 -0.13
C GLY A 80 -13.26 -2.10 -0.06
N LEU A 81 -12.93 -2.89 0.95
CA LEU A 81 -13.48 -4.24 1.13
C LEU A 81 -14.99 -4.22 1.44
N ASP A 82 -15.48 -3.14 2.02
CA ASP A 82 -16.90 -2.91 2.36
C ASP A 82 -17.68 -2.19 1.24
N GLY A 83 -17.10 -2.08 0.03
CA GLY A 83 -17.68 -1.32 -1.08
C GLY A 83 -17.50 0.20 -0.94
N SER A 84 -16.86 0.67 0.12
CA SER A 84 -16.50 2.08 0.26
C SER A 84 -15.48 2.47 -0.82
N THR A 85 -15.74 3.58 -1.51
CA THR A 85 -14.72 4.14 -2.41
C THR A 85 -13.64 4.79 -1.55
N VAL A 86 -12.39 4.42 -1.78
CA VAL A 86 -11.23 5.12 -1.19
C VAL A 86 -11.32 6.60 -1.58
N ARG A 87 -11.91 7.40 -0.70
CA ARG A 87 -11.99 8.85 -0.85
C ARG A 87 -11.01 9.46 0.15
N TRP A 88 -9.79 9.70 -0.30
CA TRP A 88 -8.93 10.62 0.45
C TRP A 88 -9.64 11.96 0.56
N SER A 89 -10.28 12.21 1.69
CA SER A 89 -10.88 13.49 1.95
C SER A 89 -9.77 14.54 2.04
N LEU A 90 -9.82 15.56 1.16
CA LEU A 90 -8.90 16.70 1.24
C LEU A 90 -8.88 17.35 2.63
N ARG A 91 -9.99 17.25 3.39
CA ARG A 91 -10.11 17.74 4.77
C ARG A 91 -9.21 16.97 5.75
N GLU A 92 -8.97 15.68 5.52
CA GLU A 92 -8.17 14.82 6.39
C GLU A 92 -6.70 14.86 6.00
N ILE A 93 -6.43 14.96 4.70
CA ILE A 93 -5.05 15.09 4.18
C ILE A 93 -4.46 16.47 4.53
N LEU A 94 -5.26 17.54 4.53
CA LEU A 94 -4.77 18.91 4.69
C LEU A 94 -4.07 19.17 6.04
N PRO A 95 -4.59 18.76 7.21
CA PRO A 95 -3.89 18.92 8.50
C PRO A 95 -2.65 18.02 8.61
N ALA A 96 -2.72 16.80 8.07
CA ALA A 96 -1.58 15.89 8.03
C ALA A 96 -0.48 16.42 7.11
N MET A 97 -0.85 16.94 5.93
CA MET A 97 0.07 17.58 5.00
C MET A 97 0.68 18.86 5.59
N LEU A 98 -0.05 19.66 6.34
CA LEU A 98 0.49 20.88 6.95
C LEU A 98 1.61 20.57 7.97
N LYS A 99 1.51 19.46 8.71
CA LYS A 99 2.56 18.98 9.61
C LYS A 99 3.77 18.38 8.88
N ILE A 100 3.59 17.91 7.65
CA ILE A 100 4.60 17.24 6.82
C ILE A 100 5.22 18.19 5.78
N VAL A 101 4.53 19.30 5.44
CA VAL A 101 4.86 20.26 4.36
C VAL A 101 6.30 20.80 4.45
N LEU A 102 6.85 20.97 5.63
CA LEU A 102 8.23 21.47 5.79
C LEU A 102 9.30 20.51 5.22
N GLY A 103 8.96 19.22 5.07
CA GLY A 103 9.87 18.18 4.56
C GLY A 103 9.57 17.69 3.13
N LEU A 104 8.46 18.15 2.51
CA LEU A 104 8.02 17.67 1.21
C LEU A 104 8.31 18.65 0.06
N HIS A 105 8.58 18.08 -1.11
CA HIS A 105 8.53 18.83 -2.37
C HIS A 105 7.08 18.92 -2.86
N ILE A 106 6.35 19.98 -2.51
CA ILE A 106 4.91 20.13 -2.81
C ILE A 106 4.60 19.90 -4.30
N GLY A 107 5.39 20.49 -5.20
CA GLY A 107 5.21 20.28 -6.64
C GLY A 107 5.41 18.83 -7.09
N VAL A 108 6.30 18.11 -6.44
CA VAL A 108 6.47 16.65 -6.65
C VAL A 108 5.27 15.90 -6.10
N GLY A 109 4.81 16.24 -4.89
CA GLY A 109 3.65 15.62 -4.26
C GLY A 109 2.39 15.73 -5.12
N VAL A 110 2.08 16.91 -5.65
CA VAL A 110 0.92 17.11 -6.54
C VAL A 110 1.05 16.28 -7.83
N ARG A 111 2.25 16.23 -8.44
CA ARG A 111 2.47 15.40 -9.63
C ARG A 111 2.33 13.91 -9.33
N MET A 112 2.88 13.44 -8.20
CA MET A 112 2.74 12.07 -7.75
C MET A 112 1.27 11.72 -7.50
N LEU A 113 0.53 12.55 -6.76
CA LEU A 113 -0.88 12.32 -6.48
C LEU A 113 -1.71 12.16 -7.77
N ARG A 114 -1.45 13.00 -8.78
CA ARG A 114 -2.12 12.86 -10.09
C ARG A 114 -1.72 11.60 -10.84
N ALA A 115 -0.45 11.22 -10.77
CA ALA A 115 0.07 10.07 -11.49
C ALA A 115 -0.28 8.74 -10.81
N THR A 116 -0.52 8.73 -9.50
CA THR A 116 -1.01 7.57 -8.73
C THR A 116 -2.54 7.50 -8.67
N ALA A 117 -3.23 8.51 -9.22
CA ALA A 117 -4.69 8.50 -9.27
C ALA A 117 -5.19 7.23 -9.99
N ARG A 118 -6.25 6.64 -9.43
CA ARG A 118 -6.86 5.42 -9.95
C ARG A 118 -7.30 5.60 -11.40
N PRO A 119 -6.84 4.78 -12.36
CA PRO A 119 -7.25 4.87 -13.75
C PRO A 119 -8.74 4.53 -13.93
N GLN A 120 -9.38 5.15 -14.91
CA GLN A 120 -10.79 4.88 -15.24
C GLN A 120 -11.03 3.43 -15.71
N SER A 121 -9.97 2.75 -16.18
CA SER A 121 -10.02 1.33 -16.57
C SER A 121 -10.17 0.36 -15.40
N VAL A 122 -10.00 0.82 -14.16
CA VAL A 122 -10.22 -0.01 -12.96
C VAL A 122 -11.71 -0.11 -12.68
N PRO A 123 -12.27 -1.33 -12.58
CA PRO A 123 -13.70 -1.52 -12.34
C PRO A 123 -14.17 -0.83 -11.05
N THR A 124 -15.38 -0.25 -11.10
CA THR A 124 -16.02 0.33 -9.91
C THR A 124 -16.20 -0.76 -8.83
N GLY A 125 -15.97 -0.43 -7.58
CA GLY A 125 -16.04 -1.39 -6.46
C GLY A 125 -14.82 -2.29 -6.29
N ALA A 126 -13.79 -2.17 -7.16
CA ALA A 126 -12.54 -2.91 -6.92
C ALA A 126 -11.82 -2.40 -5.65
N CYS A 127 -11.34 -3.33 -4.82
CA CYS A 127 -10.51 -3.02 -3.67
C CYS A 127 -9.15 -2.46 -4.09
N GLU A 128 -8.49 -1.75 -3.21
CA GLU A 128 -7.13 -1.24 -3.43
C GLU A 128 -6.16 -1.83 -2.40
N LEU A 129 -5.12 -2.51 -2.90
CA LEU A 129 -3.96 -2.86 -2.09
C LEU A 129 -3.08 -1.61 -1.97
N SER A 130 -3.35 -0.82 -0.94
CA SER A 130 -2.73 0.50 -0.74
C SER A 130 -1.28 0.42 -0.28
N MET A 131 -0.92 -0.62 0.47
CA MET A 131 0.44 -0.88 0.94
C MET A 131 0.71 -2.38 1.05
N LEU A 132 1.93 -2.79 0.69
CA LEU A 132 2.48 -4.12 0.98
C LEU A 132 3.96 -3.94 1.33
N ALA A 133 4.32 -4.26 2.55
CA ALA A 133 5.67 -4.05 3.07
C ALA A 133 6.16 -5.24 3.89
N VAL A 134 7.43 -5.57 3.75
CA VAL A 134 8.13 -6.58 4.55
C VAL A 134 9.41 -5.98 5.09
N SER A 135 9.65 -6.16 6.38
CA SER A 135 10.90 -5.77 7.02
C SER A 135 12.10 -6.33 6.24
N PRO A 136 13.13 -5.52 5.92
CA PRO A 136 14.24 -5.94 5.07
C PRO A 136 14.90 -7.25 5.48
N LYS A 137 14.99 -7.52 6.77
CA LYS A 137 15.59 -8.76 7.32
C LYS A 137 14.78 -10.03 7.02
N PHE A 138 13.50 -9.89 6.65
CA PHE A 138 12.56 -11.00 6.40
C PHE A 138 12.12 -11.08 4.94
N GLN A 139 12.71 -10.26 4.08
CA GLN A 139 12.49 -10.36 2.63
C GLN A 139 13.08 -11.67 2.09
N GLY A 140 12.48 -12.22 1.02
CA GLY A 140 12.86 -13.52 0.48
C GLY A 140 12.31 -14.74 1.24
N MET A 141 11.71 -14.55 2.44
CA MET A 141 11.17 -15.63 3.28
C MET A 141 9.68 -15.93 3.03
N GLY A 142 9.10 -15.42 1.94
CA GLY A 142 7.71 -15.68 1.57
C GLY A 142 6.67 -14.82 2.28
N VAL A 143 7.05 -13.89 3.16
CA VAL A 143 6.12 -13.04 3.94
C VAL A 143 5.20 -12.22 3.03
N ALA A 144 5.73 -11.57 1.98
CA ALA A 144 4.92 -10.80 1.03
C ALA A 144 3.92 -11.69 0.28
N ARG A 145 4.33 -12.92 -0.05
CA ARG A 145 3.46 -13.92 -0.68
C ARG A 145 2.29 -14.25 0.24
N ASP A 146 2.57 -14.59 1.49
CA ASP A 146 1.54 -15.06 2.42
C ASP A 146 0.55 -13.92 2.76
N LEU A 147 1.02 -12.66 2.86
CA LEU A 147 0.17 -11.48 2.97
C LEU A 147 -0.74 -11.32 1.74
N LEU A 148 -0.17 -11.41 0.55
CA LEU A 148 -0.93 -11.23 -0.69
C LEU A 148 -1.93 -12.36 -0.92
N ASP A 149 -1.55 -13.61 -0.60
CA ASP A 149 -2.46 -14.75 -0.66
C ASP A 149 -3.65 -14.56 0.31
N SER A 150 -3.41 -14.02 1.52
CA SER A 150 -4.48 -13.70 2.48
C SER A 150 -5.38 -12.56 2.00
N VAL A 151 -4.83 -11.54 1.33
CA VAL A 151 -5.61 -10.49 0.66
C VAL A 151 -6.51 -11.11 -0.43
N HIS A 152 -5.97 -12.02 -1.24
CA HIS A 152 -6.75 -12.72 -2.26
C HIS A 152 -7.86 -13.58 -1.66
N ASP A 153 -7.57 -14.30 -0.58
CA ASP A 153 -8.56 -15.12 0.13
C ASP A 153 -9.71 -14.26 0.69
N LEU A 154 -9.40 -13.08 1.26
CA LEU A 154 -10.42 -12.15 1.77
C LEU A 154 -11.35 -11.67 0.65
N ILE A 155 -10.79 -11.24 -0.47
CA ILE A 155 -11.57 -10.71 -1.59
C ILE A 155 -12.38 -11.79 -2.29
N THR A 156 -11.87 -13.01 -2.38
CA THR A 156 -12.63 -14.13 -2.97
C THR A 156 -13.87 -14.49 -2.13
N ARG A 157 -13.86 -14.19 -0.84
CA ARG A 157 -15.03 -14.36 0.05
C ARG A 157 -16.05 -13.23 -0.07
N ASP A 158 -15.63 -12.08 -0.55
CA ASP A 158 -16.47 -10.92 -0.80
C ASP A 158 -16.93 -10.93 -2.27
N SER A 159 -18.11 -11.51 -2.48
CA SER A 159 -18.69 -11.68 -3.83
C SER A 159 -19.01 -10.35 -4.56
N ALA A 160 -18.97 -9.21 -3.86
CA ALA A 160 -19.28 -7.90 -4.45
C ALA A 160 -18.07 -7.23 -5.10
N THR A 161 -16.86 -7.67 -4.80
CA THR A 161 -15.63 -7.04 -5.28
C THR A 161 -15.18 -7.61 -6.62
N PRO A 162 -15.06 -6.80 -7.69
CA PRO A 162 -14.62 -7.28 -9.02
C PRO A 162 -13.14 -7.65 -9.05
N GLY A 163 -12.33 -7.20 -8.08
CA GLY A 163 -10.91 -7.49 -8.04
C GLY A 163 -10.10 -6.51 -7.22
N ILE A 164 -8.78 -6.61 -7.37
CA ILE A 164 -7.79 -5.81 -6.62
C ILE A 164 -7.03 -4.92 -7.61
N TYR A 165 -7.03 -3.64 -7.31
CA TYR A 165 -6.17 -2.65 -7.93
C TYR A 165 -4.99 -2.32 -7.03
N LEU A 166 -3.84 -2.03 -7.62
CA LEU A 166 -2.68 -1.46 -6.95
C LEU A 166 -1.84 -0.64 -7.94
N TYR A 167 -0.94 0.17 -7.42
CA TYR A 167 0.17 0.70 -8.20
C TYR A 167 1.50 0.46 -7.50
N THR A 168 2.58 0.43 -8.28
CA THR A 168 3.95 0.30 -7.77
C THR A 168 4.92 1.13 -8.59
N THR A 169 6.01 1.58 -7.97
CA THR A 169 7.10 2.32 -8.62
C THR A 169 8.37 1.49 -8.79
N ALA A 170 8.40 0.31 -8.17
CA ALA A 170 9.55 -0.58 -8.20
C ALA A 170 9.37 -1.71 -9.22
N LEU A 171 10.30 -1.83 -10.16
CA LEU A 171 10.26 -2.87 -11.21
C LEU A 171 10.27 -4.30 -10.62
N ALA A 172 10.97 -4.51 -9.51
CA ALA A 172 10.95 -5.80 -8.82
C ALA A 172 9.56 -6.16 -8.29
N SER A 173 8.84 -5.16 -7.75
CA SER A 173 7.46 -5.33 -7.29
C SER A 173 6.49 -5.56 -8.45
N LEU A 174 6.67 -4.87 -9.58
CA LEU A 174 5.89 -5.11 -10.79
C LEU A 174 5.95 -6.59 -11.17
N ARG A 175 7.16 -7.15 -11.33
CA ARG A 175 7.36 -8.56 -11.66
C ARG A 175 6.75 -9.51 -10.63
N PHE A 176 6.86 -9.18 -9.35
CA PHE A 176 6.25 -9.96 -8.27
C PHE A 176 4.73 -10.03 -8.42
N TYR A 177 4.07 -8.91 -8.73
CA TYR A 177 2.61 -8.88 -8.91
C TYR A 177 2.18 -9.57 -10.21
N GLU A 178 2.91 -9.39 -11.32
CA GLU A 178 2.63 -10.10 -12.58
C GLU A 178 2.66 -11.62 -12.40
N HIS A 179 3.65 -12.16 -11.68
CA HIS A 179 3.71 -13.59 -11.34
C HIS A 179 2.57 -14.05 -10.42
N ARG A 180 1.78 -13.12 -9.86
CA ARG A 180 0.61 -13.37 -9.02
C ARG A 180 -0.71 -13.10 -9.73
N GLY A 181 -0.67 -12.99 -11.06
CA GLY A 181 -1.84 -12.84 -11.90
C GLY A 181 -2.38 -11.42 -12.00
N TYR A 182 -1.60 -10.40 -11.58
CA TYR A 182 -1.93 -9.01 -11.87
C TYR A 182 -1.56 -8.67 -13.30
N VAL A 183 -2.42 -7.93 -13.96
CA VAL A 183 -2.22 -7.41 -15.31
C VAL A 183 -1.94 -5.92 -15.23
N MET A 184 -0.92 -5.44 -15.93
CA MET A 184 -0.65 -4.02 -16.05
C MET A 184 -1.72 -3.35 -16.91
N LEU A 185 -2.42 -2.36 -16.35
CA LEU A 185 -3.44 -1.59 -17.04
C LEU A 185 -2.84 -0.41 -17.80
N THR A 186 -1.94 0.31 -17.15
CA THR A 186 -1.28 1.48 -17.71
C THR A 186 -0.02 1.81 -16.93
N GLN A 187 0.84 2.61 -17.55
CA GLN A 187 2.01 3.21 -16.93
C GLN A 187 1.90 4.71 -17.00
N THR A 188 2.16 5.38 -15.88
CA THR A 188 2.25 6.83 -15.78
C THR A 188 3.66 7.24 -15.34
N LYS A 189 3.97 8.54 -15.39
CA LYS A 189 5.28 9.05 -14.97
C LYS A 189 5.15 10.36 -14.23
N ALA A 190 5.80 10.46 -13.08
CA ALA A 190 5.86 11.70 -12.31
C ALA A 190 7.23 11.92 -11.68
N ALA A 191 7.77 13.12 -11.76
CA ALA A 191 9.06 13.52 -11.19
C ALA A 191 10.22 12.57 -11.55
N GLY A 192 10.19 11.97 -12.76
CA GLY A 192 11.20 11.01 -13.23
C GLY A 192 11.02 9.59 -12.71
N VAL A 193 9.90 9.30 -12.02
CA VAL A 193 9.57 7.96 -11.51
C VAL A 193 8.48 7.36 -12.39
N ASP A 194 8.66 6.12 -12.84
CA ASP A 194 7.65 5.34 -13.51
C ASP A 194 6.70 4.72 -12.48
N ILE A 195 5.40 4.72 -12.78
CA ILE A 195 4.35 4.23 -11.91
C ILE A 195 3.53 3.24 -12.73
N TYR A 196 3.48 2.00 -12.26
CA TYR A 196 2.81 0.89 -12.93
C TYR A 196 1.50 0.62 -12.22
N HIS A 197 0.39 0.73 -12.92
CA HIS A 197 -0.96 0.47 -12.42
C HIS A 197 -1.38 -0.94 -12.83
N LEU A 198 -1.73 -1.75 -11.83
CA LEU A 198 -2.04 -3.16 -12.04
C LEU A 198 -3.42 -3.50 -11.47
N PHE A 199 -4.03 -4.51 -12.07
CA PHE A 199 -5.32 -5.05 -11.64
C PHE A 199 -5.31 -6.57 -11.72
N ARG A 200 -5.94 -7.20 -10.74
CA ARG A 200 -6.24 -8.63 -10.75
C ARG A 200 -7.73 -8.82 -10.50
N ALA A 201 -8.42 -9.39 -11.49
CA ALA A 201 -9.82 -9.76 -11.33
C ALA A 201 -9.97 -10.90 -10.31
N VAL A 202 -11.05 -10.90 -9.55
CA VAL A 202 -11.50 -12.08 -8.82
C VAL A 202 -11.97 -13.10 -9.87
N ALA A 203 -11.50 -14.34 -9.75
CA ALA A 203 -12.01 -15.41 -10.61
C ALA A 203 -13.53 -15.52 -10.37
N GLU A 204 -14.33 -15.38 -11.44
CA GLU A 204 -15.75 -15.69 -11.34
C GLU A 204 -15.89 -17.12 -10.81
N ASN A 205 -16.49 -17.27 -9.64
CA ASN A 205 -16.98 -18.57 -9.20
C ASN A 205 -18.07 -18.99 -10.19
N LYS A 206 -17.66 -19.71 -11.22
CA LYS A 206 -18.62 -20.46 -12.05
C LYS A 206 -19.17 -21.62 -11.21
N ASN A 207 -20.03 -21.28 -10.26
CA ASN A 207 -20.96 -22.27 -9.72
C ASN A 207 -22.09 -22.41 -10.74
N ILE A 208 -21.95 -23.40 -11.62
CA ILE A 208 -23.03 -24.01 -12.38
C ILE A 208 -23.54 -25.20 -11.56
#